data_dc4b074c4e131ecc6856dd5808454579
#
_entry.id   dc4b074c4e131ecc6856dd5808454579
#
_cell.length_a   1.000
_cell.length_b   1.000
_cell.length_c   1.000
_cell.angle_alpha   90.00
_cell.angle_beta   90.00
_cell.angle_gamma   90.00
#
_symmetry.space_group_name_H-M   'P 1'
#
loop_
_entity.id
_entity.type
_entity.pdbx_description
1 polymer ?
#
loop_
_entity_poly.entity_id
_entity_poly.type
_entity_poly.pdbx_seq_one_letter_code
_entity_poly.pdbx_strand_id
1 'polypeptide(L)'
;MKALLSTLLLSIASTSFAQTTPGKLSFALPEHPGHLSLDQGNFKISELSAKPNGNEFGIRAEDGDLHLLAFLFVWPEKPHLTAETCRDEMLTSEGPKALAAASDRLSFKSAGGTDIAILLMFPKDGSFSTVRAFVASGDLCGDISFTEAQPVTKQMIPMEKTKSILNTLQFDPQAKPTFRDAFAYATVEWQKEQIKGSALAYADALKLVDASDDPLKWRRVTTDQLSMALGMSGDLQQSRAVNEAAIKRDPNYPLYYYDLACADAEEGKANAARIHLQQAFDREANTLPGESLPDPAKDDSILKLKDNKEFWTFVQTLSPKAN
;
A
#
# COMPACT_ATOMS: atom_id res chain seq x y z
N MET A 1 -8.32 -18.22 4.77
CA MET A 1 -7.88 -17.14 3.85
C MET A 1 -6.47 -16.63 4.04
N LYS A 2 -5.76 -16.93 5.16
CA LYS A 2 -4.39 -16.42 5.40
C LYS A 2 -3.25 -17.08 4.58
N ALA A 3 -3.41 -18.26 4.03
CA ALA A 3 -2.26 -19.05 3.53
C ALA A 3 -2.00 -19.04 2.01
N LEU A 4 -2.94 -18.70 1.17
CA LEU A 4 -2.80 -18.85 -0.30
C LEU A 4 -2.58 -17.55 -1.08
N LEU A 5 -2.88 -16.40 -0.47
CA LEU A 5 -2.69 -15.10 -1.14
C LEU A 5 -1.25 -14.55 -1.08
N SER A 6 -0.41 -15.12 -0.18
CA SER A 6 0.92 -14.55 0.05
C SER A 6 1.91 -14.72 -1.09
N THR A 7 1.72 -15.68 -2.00
CA THR A 7 2.74 -15.99 -3.01
C THR A 7 2.60 -15.18 -4.30
N LEU A 8 1.41 -14.91 -4.79
CA LEU A 8 1.24 -14.15 -6.04
C LEU A 8 1.33 -12.63 -5.81
N LEU A 9 0.72 -12.13 -4.73
CA LEU A 9 0.82 -10.72 -4.34
C LEU A 9 2.21 -10.33 -3.82
N LEU A 10 2.94 -11.22 -3.13
CA LEU A 10 4.32 -10.94 -2.71
C LEU A 10 5.27 -10.76 -3.90
N SER A 11 5.11 -11.51 -4.98
CA SER A 11 5.96 -11.35 -6.16
C SER A 11 5.63 -10.09 -6.98
N ILE A 12 4.40 -9.61 -6.93
CA ILE A 12 3.97 -8.36 -7.58
C ILE A 12 4.21 -7.16 -6.64
N ALA A 13 3.99 -7.31 -5.34
CA ALA A 13 4.09 -6.23 -4.36
C ALA A 13 5.53 -5.81 -4.05
N SER A 14 6.48 -6.74 -4.03
CA SER A 14 7.85 -6.42 -3.58
C SER A 14 8.69 -5.60 -4.55
N THR A 15 8.29 -5.47 -5.82
CA THR A 15 9.12 -4.80 -6.85
C THR A 15 8.44 -3.68 -7.64
N SER A 16 7.13 -3.46 -7.48
CA SER A 16 6.38 -2.58 -8.41
C SER A 16 5.64 -1.40 -7.78
N PHE A 17 5.39 -1.37 -6.49
CA PHE A 17 4.37 -0.48 -5.92
C PHE A 17 4.83 0.91 -5.52
N ALA A 18 6.10 1.10 -5.20
CA ALA A 18 6.65 2.43 -4.96
C ALA A 18 7.39 3.01 -6.19
N GLN A 19 7.35 2.31 -7.34
CA GLN A 19 8.07 2.69 -8.55
C GLN A 19 7.10 2.93 -9.69
N THR A 20 6.56 4.14 -9.81
CA THR A 20 5.88 4.59 -11.04
C THR A 20 6.88 4.86 -12.16
N THR A 21 8.15 5.09 -11.81
CA THR A 21 9.27 5.27 -12.73
C THR A 21 10.46 4.47 -12.22
N PRO A 22 11.12 3.62 -13.02
CA PRO A 22 12.31 2.91 -12.59
C PRO A 22 13.36 3.86 -12.00
N GLY A 23 13.88 3.53 -10.82
CA GLY A 23 14.88 4.32 -10.13
C GLY A 23 14.35 5.52 -9.32
N LYS A 24 13.03 5.68 -9.19
CA LYS A 24 12.41 6.69 -8.31
C LYS A 24 11.58 6.07 -7.21
N LEU A 25 11.67 6.61 -6.02
CA LEU A 25 10.68 6.45 -4.96
C LEU A 25 9.59 7.49 -5.18
N SER A 26 8.33 7.07 -5.16
CA SER A 26 7.20 7.91 -5.50
C SER A 26 5.97 7.48 -4.71
N PHE A 27 5.29 8.44 -4.10
CA PHE A 27 4.10 8.15 -3.29
C PHE A 27 3.18 9.35 -3.13
N ALA A 28 1.90 9.05 -2.95
CA ALA A 28 0.80 9.97 -2.71
C ALA A 28 -0.19 9.34 -1.72
N LEU A 29 -1.06 10.14 -1.14
CA LEU A 29 -2.17 9.65 -0.32
C LEU A 29 -3.43 9.51 -1.19
N PRO A 30 -4.26 8.47 -0.98
CA PRO A 30 -5.39 8.14 -1.87
C PRO A 30 -6.41 9.28 -2.06
N GLU A 31 -6.70 10.02 -1.00
CA GLU A 31 -7.76 11.04 -0.99
C GLU A 31 -7.24 12.49 -0.98
N HIS A 32 -5.92 12.67 -0.96
CA HIS A 32 -5.30 13.99 -0.86
C HIS A 32 -4.51 14.32 -2.12
N PRO A 33 -4.69 15.52 -2.71
CA PRO A 33 -3.81 15.97 -3.77
C PRO A 33 -2.41 16.21 -3.19
N GLY A 34 -1.43 15.72 -3.91
CA GLY A 34 -0.02 15.85 -3.54
C GLY A 34 0.76 14.60 -3.87
N HIS A 35 1.88 14.77 -4.57
CA HIS A 35 2.74 13.69 -5.00
C HIS A 35 4.18 14.01 -4.66
N LEU A 36 4.81 13.12 -3.91
CA LEU A 36 6.20 13.20 -3.52
C LEU A 36 7.02 12.19 -4.30
N SER A 37 8.14 12.62 -4.88
CA SER A 37 9.07 11.72 -5.55
C SER A 37 10.52 12.15 -5.36
N LEU A 38 11.42 11.17 -5.33
CA LEU A 38 12.88 11.37 -5.27
C LEU A 38 13.59 10.21 -5.94
N ASP A 39 14.84 10.41 -6.37
CA ASP A 39 15.63 9.33 -6.93
C ASP A 39 15.92 8.26 -5.86
N GLN A 40 15.69 7.01 -6.21
CA GLN A 40 15.91 5.88 -5.32
C GLN A 40 17.42 5.65 -5.06
N GLY A 41 18.27 5.99 -6.00
CA GLY A 41 19.70 5.66 -5.93
C GLY A 41 19.91 4.14 -5.76
N ASN A 42 20.73 3.75 -4.80
CA ASN A 42 20.97 2.34 -4.45
C ASN A 42 20.07 1.82 -3.32
N PHE A 43 19.15 2.65 -2.80
CA PHE A 43 18.28 2.23 -1.72
C PHE A 43 17.37 1.07 -2.14
N LYS A 44 17.32 0.06 -1.29
CA LYS A 44 16.40 -1.08 -1.41
C LYS A 44 15.26 -0.89 -0.42
N ILE A 45 14.03 -0.89 -0.92
CA ILE A 45 12.84 -0.79 -0.06
C ILE A 45 12.76 -2.04 0.81
N SER A 46 12.74 -1.84 2.13
CA SER A 46 12.61 -2.91 3.13
C SER A 46 11.22 -2.97 3.74
N GLU A 47 10.50 -1.84 3.79
CA GLU A 47 9.15 -1.80 4.37
C GLU A 47 8.32 -0.68 3.74
N LEU A 48 7.02 -0.95 3.60
CA LEU A 48 5.99 0.05 3.33
C LEU A 48 5.03 0.12 4.52
N SER A 49 4.51 1.30 4.80
CA SER A 49 3.54 1.52 5.87
C SER A 49 2.42 2.45 5.42
N ALA A 50 1.23 2.24 5.97
CA ALA A 50 0.06 3.07 5.75
C ALA A 50 -0.76 3.14 7.04
N LYS A 51 -1.52 4.22 7.23
CA LYS A 51 -2.51 4.31 8.34
C LYS A 51 -3.92 4.09 7.83
N PRO A 52 -4.80 3.43 8.61
CA PRO A 52 -6.15 3.01 8.18
C PRO A 52 -7.09 4.15 7.76
N ASN A 53 -6.74 5.39 8.05
CA ASN A 53 -7.54 6.58 7.76
C ASN A 53 -7.13 7.31 6.47
N GLY A 54 -6.24 6.73 5.67
CA GLY A 54 -5.75 7.37 4.45
C GLY A 54 -4.80 8.56 4.65
N ASN A 55 -4.43 8.86 5.91
CA ASN A 55 -3.75 10.12 6.25
C ASN A 55 -2.21 10.00 6.31
N GLU A 56 -1.65 8.81 6.14
CA GLU A 56 -0.20 8.62 6.16
C GLU A 56 0.22 7.44 5.29
N PHE A 57 1.26 7.64 4.52
CA PHE A 57 1.96 6.60 3.79
C PHE A 57 3.47 6.76 3.96
N GLY A 58 4.18 5.67 4.18
CA GLY A 58 5.62 5.69 4.44
C GLY A 58 6.39 4.60 3.73
N ILE A 59 7.65 4.90 3.46
CA ILE A 59 8.63 4.01 2.85
C ILE A 59 9.86 3.95 3.77
N ARG A 60 10.29 2.73 4.06
CA ARG A 60 11.62 2.46 4.64
C ARG A 60 12.49 1.79 3.59
N ALA A 61 13.71 2.28 3.42
CA ALA A 61 14.68 1.74 2.49
C ALA A 61 16.11 1.82 3.06
N GLU A 62 17.01 1.00 2.53
CA GLU A 62 18.37 0.86 3.05
C GLU A 62 19.40 0.83 1.92
N ASP A 63 20.56 1.47 2.13
CA ASP A 63 21.76 1.42 1.28
C ASP A 63 22.98 1.29 2.17
N GLY A 64 23.41 0.06 2.45
CA GLY A 64 24.40 -0.25 3.47
C GLY A 64 23.95 0.18 4.88
N ASP A 65 24.75 1.00 5.54
CA ASP A 65 24.47 1.51 6.90
C ASP A 65 23.56 2.76 6.90
N LEU A 66 23.23 3.26 5.72
CA LEU A 66 22.36 4.42 5.58
C LEU A 66 20.90 3.99 5.43
N HIS A 67 20.07 4.41 6.37
CA HIS A 67 18.65 4.16 6.39
C HIS A 67 17.87 5.39 5.88
N LEU A 68 17.01 5.17 4.91
CA LEU A 68 16.03 6.16 4.43
C LEU A 68 14.66 5.83 5.03
N LEU A 69 14.03 6.84 5.61
CA LEU A 69 12.65 6.80 6.04
C LEU A 69 11.94 8.00 5.43
N ALA A 70 10.91 7.77 4.64
CA ALA A 70 10.16 8.83 4.01
C ALA A 70 8.68 8.65 4.29
N PHE A 71 8.02 9.71 4.76
CA PHE A 71 6.60 9.76 5.03
C PHE A 71 5.94 10.91 4.29
N LEU A 72 4.71 10.69 3.85
CA LEU A 72 3.76 11.71 3.46
C LEU A 72 2.53 11.56 4.34
N PHE A 73 2.11 12.63 5.01
CA PHE A 73 0.98 12.59 5.92
C PHE A 73 0.18 13.90 5.93
N VAL A 74 -1.08 13.80 6.32
CA VAL A 74 -1.99 14.94 6.50
C VAL A 74 -1.99 15.37 7.94
N TRP A 75 -1.92 16.70 8.12
CA TRP A 75 -2.06 17.35 9.43
C TRP A 75 -3.29 18.29 9.45
N PRO A 76 -4.50 17.76 9.61
CA PRO A 76 -5.75 18.51 9.39
C PRO A 76 -5.87 19.78 10.25
N GLU A 77 -5.21 19.79 11.41
CA GLU A 77 -5.21 20.92 12.34
C GLU A 77 -4.25 22.05 11.91
N LYS A 78 -3.49 21.86 10.84
CA LYS A 78 -2.46 22.77 10.35
C LYS A 78 -2.65 23.08 8.85
N PRO A 79 -3.67 23.85 8.47
CA PRO A 79 -4.09 23.99 7.05
C PRO A 79 -3.15 24.83 6.17
N HIS A 80 -2.10 25.43 6.73
CA HIS A 80 -1.20 26.36 6.01
C HIS A 80 0.27 26.03 6.28
N LEU A 81 0.64 24.76 6.12
CA LEU A 81 2.02 24.32 6.30
C LEU A 81 2.93 24.82 5.17
N THR A 82 4.09 25.32 5.57
CA THR A 82 5.28 25.44 4.72
C THR A 82 6.29 24.36 5.10
N ALA A 83 7.32 24.16 4.32
CA ALA A 83 8.38 23.21 4.65
C ALA A 83 8.99 23.48 6.04
N GLU A 84 9.22 24.75 6.37
CA GLU A 84 9.77 25.17 7.67
C GLU A 84 8.79 24.91 8.81
N THR A 85 7.51 25.27 8.64
CA THR A 85 6.50 25.03 9.68
C THR A 85 6.22 23.56 9.89
N CYS A 86 6.21 22.73 8.84
CA CYS A 86 6.14 21.27 8.95
C CYS A 86 7.32 20.74 9.78
N ARG A 87 8.56 21.14 9.47
CA ARG A 87 9.76 20.78 10.25
C ARG A 87 9.62 21.14 11.73
N ASP A 88 9.25 22.38 12.03
CA ASP A 88 9.26 22.91 13.39
C ASP A 88 8.12 22.31 14.24
N GLU A 89 6.97 22.02 13.64
CA GLU A 89 5.86 21.31 14.29
C GLU A 89 6.21 19.86 14.56
N MET A 90 6.84 19.15 13.59
CA MET A 90 7.32 17.78 13.80
C MET A 90 8.31 17.73 14.96
N LEU A 91 9.32 18.59 14.96
CA LEU A 91 10.31 18.64 16.02
C LEU A 91 9.67 18.92 17.39
N THR A 92 8.65 19.79 17.44
CA THR A 92 7.92 20.10 18.66
C THR A 92 7.11 18.89 19.15
N SER A 93 6.46 18.16 18.25
CA SER A 93 5.65 16.98 18.57
C SER A 93 6.48 15.80 19.12
N GLU A 94 7.73 15.67 18.68
CA GLU A 94 8.66 14.64 19.15
C GLU A 94 9.23 14.93 20.55
N GLY A 95 9.09 16.16 21.01
CA GLY A 95 9.36 16.55 22.39
C GLY A 95 10.82 16.92 22.71
N PRO A 96 11.16 17.05 24.01
CA PRO A 96 12.42 17.65 24.45
C PRO A 96 13.68 16.94 24.00
N LYS A 97 13.64 15.61 23.81
CA LYS A 97 14.81 14.83 23.37
C LYS A 97 15.19 15.16 21.92
N ALA A 98 14.18 15.25 21.04
CA ALA A 98 14.39 15.62 19.65
C ALA A 98 14.89 17.07 19.54
N LEU A 99 14.28 18.00 20.30
CA LEU A 99 14.74 19.38 20.40
C LEU A 99 16.20 19.48 20.85
N ALA A 100 16.63 18.65 21.80
CA ALA A 100 18.02 18.63 22.30
C ALA A 100 19.01 18.03 21.30
N ALA A 101 18.57 17.15 20.40
CA ALA A 101 19.38 16.55 19.35
C ALA A 101 19.47 17.43 18.09
N ALA A 102 18.53 18.38 17.92
CA ALA A 102 18.51 19.30 16.79
C ALA A 102 19.73 20.26 16.87
N SER A 103 20.55 20.30 15.80
CA SER A 103 21.71 21.18 15.72
C SER A 103 21.46 22.36 14.80
N ASP A 104 21.23 22.10 13.51
CA ASP A 104 21.12 23.15 12.50
C ASP A 104 19.81 23.03 11.71
N ARG A 105 19.26 24.19 11.36
CA ARG A 105 18.07 24.35 10.51
C ARG A 105 18.48 25.10 9.26
N LEU A 106 18.28 24.47 8.13
CA LEU A 106 18.62 25.01 6.83
C LEU A 106 17.40 24.98 5.92
N SER A 107 17.45 25.70 4.81
CA SER A 107 16.46 25.63 3.74
C SER A 107 17.16 25.76 2.40
N PHE A 108 16.67 25.03 1.40
CA PHE A 108 17.14 25.18 0.03
C PHE A 108 16.02 24.80 -0.93
N LYS A 109 16.24 25.05 -2.21
CA LYS A 109 15.33 24.66 -3.28
C LYS A 109 15.96 23.52 -4.10
N SER A 110 15.23 22.42 -4.31
CA SER A 110 15.70 21.31 -5.15
C SER A 110 15.85 21.74 -6.60
N ALA A 111 16.49 20.94 -7.42
CA ALA A 111 16.60 21.18 -8.86
C ALA A 111 15.22 21.26 -9.56
N GLY A 112 14.22 20.54 -9.04
CA GLY A 112 12.84 20.59 -9.49
C GLY A 112 12.03 21.78 -8.98
N GLY A 113 12.63 22.68 -8.20
CA GLY A 113 11.99 23.91 -7.69
C GLY A 113 11.22 23.71 -6.37
N THR A 114 11.27 22.52 -5.74
CA THR A 114 10.61 22.26 -4.46
C THR A 114 11.34 22.94 -3.31
N ASP A 115 10.62 23.68 -2.47
CA ASP A 115 11.16 24.25 -1.24
C ASP A 115 11.33 23.16 -0.19
N ILE A 116 12.54 23.03 0.35
CA ILE A 116 12.92 21.99 1.30
C ILE A 116 13.48 22.65 2.56
N ALA A 117 12.90 22.32 3.72
CA ALA A 117 13.46 22.66 5.02
C ALA A 117 14.24 21.48 5.57
N ILE A 118 15.45 21.72 6.05
CA ILE A 118 16.35 20.68 6.58
C ILE A 118 16.47 20.84 8.10
N LEU A 119 16.55 19.70 8.76
CA LEU A 119 16.93 19.55 10.15
C LEU A 119 18.10 18.59 10.26
N LEU A 120 19.22 19.04 10.84
CA LEU A 120 20.33 18.19 11.21
C LEU A 120 20.19 17.77 12.67
N MET A 121 20.36 16.48 12.95
CA MET A 121 20.21 15.93 14.31
C MET A 121 21.45 15.14 14.68
N PHE A 122 22.08 15.53 15.78
CA PHE A 122 23.25 14.88 16.35
C PHE A 122 23.10 14.77 17.86
N PRO A 123 22.65 13.60 18.39
CA PRO A 123 22.58 13.39 19.82
C PRO A 123 23.96 13.53 20.48
N LYS A 124 24.01 14.02 21.70
CA LYS A 124 25.26 14.24 22.45
C LYS A 124 26.04 12.94 22.70
N ASP A 125 25.35 11.80 22.73
CA ASP A 125 25.95 10.47 22.90
C ASP A 125 26.56 9.90 21.61
N GLY A 126 26.34 10.57 20.46
CA GLY A 126 26.84 10.14 19.16
C GLY A 126 26.21 8.84 18.65
N SER A 127 25.03 8.45 19.17
CA SER A 127 24.40 7.18 18.83
C SER A 127 23.92 7.08 17.39
N PHE A 128 23.64 8.21 16.74
CA PHE A 128 23.28 8.29 15.33
C PHE A 128 23.55 9.70 14.77
N SER A 129 23.49 9.82 13.45
CA SER A 129 23.33 11.11 12.79
C SER A 129 22.17 11.06 11.82
N THR A 130 21.40 12.13 11.76
CA THR A 130 20.22 12.20 10.88
C THR A 130 20.17 13.52 10.14
N VAL A 131 19.92 13.44 8.84
CA VAL A 131 19.50 14.57 7.99
C VAL A 131 18.04 14.36 7.68
N ARG A 132 17.18 15.29 8.11
CA ARG A 132 15.74 15.25 7.78
C ARG A 132 15.42 16.41 6.84
N ALA A 133 14.62 16.11 5.84
CA ALA A 133 14.14 17.05 4.85
C ALA A 133 12.61 17.08 4.90
N PHE A 134 12.06 18.29 4.92
CA PHE A 134 10.62 18.51 5.00
C PHE A 134 10.15 19.26 3.76
N VAL A 135 8.99 18.87 3.26
CA VAL A 135 8.22 19.57 2.23
C VAL A 135 6.79 19.71 2.71
N ALA A 136 6.07 20.73 2.30
CA ALA A 136 4.68 20.87 2.71
C ALA A 136 3.88 21.75 1.74
N SER A 137 2.56 21.54 1.75
CA SER A 137 1.58 22.42 1.12
C SER A 137 0.20 22.16 1.71
N GLY A 138 -0.52 23.23 2.09
CA GLY A 138 -1.82 23.10 2.75
C GLY A 138 -1.67 22.41 4.10
N ASP A 139 -2.35 21.28 4.28
CA ASP A 139 -2.27 20.41 5.45
C ASP A 139 -1.39 19.16 5.24
N LEU A 140 -0.76 19.08 4.07
CA LEU A 140 0.08 17.95 3.69
C LEU A 140 1.55 18.24 4.03
N CYS A 141 2.21 17.29 4.69
CA CYS A 141 3.60 17.34 5.09
C CYS A 141 4.33 16.06 4.65
N GLY A 142 5.49 16.22 4.02
CA GLY A 142 6.45 15.15 3.73
C GLY A 142 7.67 15.28 4.62
N ASP A 143 8.08 14.17 5.23
CA ASP A 143 9.26 14.04 6.08
C ASP A 143 10.16 12.93 5.52
N ILE A 144 11.35 13.29 5.07
CA ILE A 144 12.33 12.37 4.50
C ILE A 144 13.58 12.41 5.37
N SER A 145 13.89 11.31 6.05
CA SER A 145 15.05 11.23 6.92
C SER A 145 16.06 10.21 6.43
N PHE A 146 17.33 10.61 6.48
CA PHE A 146 18.48 9.77 6.23
C PHE A 146 19.23 9.60 7.56
N THR A 147 19.31 8.38 8.05
CA THR A 147 19.92 8.07 9.36
C THR A 147 21.05 7.07 9.18
N GLU A 148 22.19 7.34 9.80
CA GLU A 148 23.28 6.41 9.95
C GLU A 148 23.37 5.95 11.41
N ALA A 149 23.29 4.64 11.64
CA ALA A 149 23.16 4.02 12.96
C ALA A 149 24.49 3.54 13.56
N GLN A 150 25.64 4.03 13.10
CA GLN A 150 26.96 3.68 13.64
C GLN A 150 27.42 4.71 14.65
N PRO A 151 28.29 4.33 15.63
CA PRO A 151 28.93 5.30 16.48
C PRO A 151 29.72 6.25 15.58
N VAL A 152 29.17 7.44 15.44
CA VAL A 152 29.71 8.44 14.53
C VAL A 152 31.09 8.84 15.05
N THR A 153 32.12 8.28 14.48
CA THR A 153 33.47 8.85 14.63
C THR A 153 33.48 10.21 13.94
N LYS A 154 32.90 11.22 14.56
CA LYS A 154 32.91 12.64 14.18
C LYS A 154 32.73 12.99 12.68
N GLN A 155 32.46 12.03 11.82
CA GLN A 155 32.14 12.26 10.42
C GLN A 155 30.64 12.30 10.24
N MET A 156 30.16 13.44 9.77
CA MET A 156 28.77 13.63 9.36
C MET A 156 28.39 12.59 8.28
N ILE A 157 27.14 12.17 8.25
CA ILE A 157 26.58 11.47 7.08
C ILE A 157 27.18 12.11 5.83
N PRO A 158 27.57 11.33 4.80
CA PRO A 158 28.07 11.90 3.56
C PRO A 158 27.06 12.90 3.01
N MET A 159 27.17 14.16 3.43
CA MET A 159 26.26 15.25 3.06
C MET A 159 26.09 15.36 1.54
N GLU A 160 27.16 15.04 0.81
CA GLU A 160 27.15 15.04 -0.65
C GLU A 160 26.16 14.01 -1.24
N LYS A 161 26.13 12.78 -0.68
CA LYS A 161 25.18 11.73 -1.13
C LYS A 161 23.74 12.10 -0.79
N THR A 162 23.51 12.52 0.44
CA THR A 162 22.15 12.95 0.90
C THR A 162 21.69 14.16 0.12
N LYS A 163 22.54 15.16 -0.07
CA LYS A 163 22.26 16.36 -0.85
C LYS A 163 21.96 16.04 -2.33
N SER A 164 22.72 15.11 -2.91
CA SER A 164 22.48 14.66 -4.29
C SER A 164 21.06 14.09 -4.44
N ILE A 165 20.63 13.20 -3.53
CA ILE A 165 19.31 12.60 -3.54
C ILE A 165 18.23 13.67 -3.27
N LEU A 166 18.39 14.48 -2.23
CA LEU A 166 17.45 15.56 -1.90
C LEU A 166 17.32 16.60 -3.01
N ASN A 167 18.35 16.81 -3.81
CA ASN A 167 18.27 17.70 -4.96
C ASN A 167 17.33 17.17 -6.07
N THR A 168 17.05 15.87 -6.07
CA THR A 168 16.07 15.24 -7.00
C THR A 168 14.64 15.25 -6.45
N LEU A 169 14.46 15.67 -5.20
CA LEU A 169 13.17 15.72 -4.54
C LEU A 169 12.21 16.65 -5.29
N GLN A 170 11.04 16.12 -5.62
CA GLN A 170 9.95 16.85 -6.24
C GLN A 170 8.69 16.65 -5.40
N PHE A 171 8.01 17.74 -5.13
CA PHE A 171 6.70 17.73 -4.49
C PHE A 171 5.73 18.56 -5.32
N ASP A 172 4.76 17.88 -5.94
CA ASP A 172 3.66 18.52 -6.66
C ASP A 172 2.40 18.49 -5.79
N PRO A 173 2.04 19.60 -5.14
CA PRO A 173 0.90 19.65 -4.23
C PRO A 173 -0.45 19.58 -4.93
N GLN A 174 -0.50 19.69 -6.27
CA GLN A 174 -1.73 19.65 -7.06
C GLN A 174 -1.91 18.32 -7.78
N ALA A 175 -0.92 17.45 -7.77
CA ALA A 175 -1.02 16.14 -8.41
C ALA A 175 -2.14 15.32 -7.77
N LYS A 176 -3.00 14.77 -8.61
CA LYS A 176 -4.06 13.85 -8.14
C LYS A 176 -3.46 12.46 -7.96
N PRO A 177 -3.88 11.72 -6.92
CA PRO A 177 -3.51 10.32 -6.76
C PRO A 177 -3.85 9.51 -8.02
N THR A 178 -2.95 8.63 -8.40
CA THR A 178 -3.16 7.70 -9.52
C THR A 178 -3.80 6.39 -9.03
N PHE A 179 -4.26 5.57 -9.98
CA PHE A 179 -4.68 4.20 -9.66
C PHE A 179 -3.59 3.43 -8.90
N ARG A 180 -2.32 3.56 -9.33
CA ARG A 180 -1.20 2.85 -8.70
C ARG A 180 -0.98 3.29 -7.26
N ASP A 181 -1.09 4.58 -6.96
CA ASP A 181 -0.95 5.09 -5.59
C ASP A 181 -2.03 4.51 -4.66
N ALA A 182 -3.30 4.57 -5.10
CA ALA A 182 -4.43 4.05 -4.34
C ALA A 182 -4.36 2.52 -4.15
N PHE A 183 -3.98 1.78 -5.19
CA PHE A 183 -3.84 0.33 -5.13
C PHE A 183 -2.67 -0.10 -4.23
N ALA A 184 -1.53 0.59 -4.32
CA ALA A 184 -0.38 0.34 -3.45
C ALA A 184 -0.74 0.58 -1.99
N TYR A 185 -1.41 1.69 -1.70
CA TYR A 185 -1.89 2.01 -0.36
C TYR A 185 -2.80 0.91 0.20
N ALA A 186 -3.82 0.50 -0.58
CA ALA A 186 -4.74 -0.57 -0.21
C ALA A 186 -4.02 -1.90 0.09
N THR A 187 -3.01 -2.23 -0.71
CA THR A 187 -2.22 -3.46 -0.55
C THR A 187 -1.38 -3.42 0.73
N VAL A 188 -0.80 -2.26 1.07
CA VAL A 188 -0.06 -2.11 2.32
C VAL A 188 -0.98 -2.25 3.54
N GLU A 189 -2.15 -1.63 3.52
CA GLU A 189 -3.15 -1.80 4.57
C GLU A 189 -3.57 -3.27 4.74
N TRP A 190 -3.80 -3.96 3.62
CA TRP A 190 -4.08 -5.39 3.63
C TRP A 190 -2.95 -6.20 4.31
N GLN A 191 -1.69 -5.95 3.93
CA GLN A 191 -0.53 -6.64 4.49
C GLN A 191 -0.35 -6.39 6.00
N LYS A 192 -0.75 -5.22 6.47
CA LYS A 192 -0.74 -4.84 7.90
C LYS A 192 -2.00 -5.30 8.65
N GLU A 193 -2.82 -6.16 8.03
CA GLU A 193 -4.09 -6.67 8.60
C GLU A 193 -5.13 -5.57 8.93
N GLN A 194 -5.01 -4.41 8.31
CA GLN A 194 -5.94 -3.28 8.44
C GLN A 194 -7.11 -3.44 7.46
N ILE A 195 -7.87 -4.51 7.60
CA ILE A 195 -8.80 -5.01 6.59
C ILE A 195 -9.86 -3.97 6.19
N LYS A 196 -10.44 -3.24 7.16
CA LYS A 196 -11.46 -2.20 6.86
C LYS A 196 -10.86 -1.03 6.08
N GLY A 197 -9.65 -0.61 6.42
CA GLY A 197 -8.92 0.45 5.69
C GLY A 197 -8.61 0.00 4.27
N SER A 198 -8.11 -1.23 4.11
CA SER A 198 -7.81 -1.77 2.78
C SER A 198 -9.06 -1.86 1.89
N ALA A 199 -10.24 -2.20 2.44
CA ALA A 199 -11.49 -2.21 1.68
C ALA A 199 -11.84 -0.81 1.15
N LEU A 200 -11.71 0.24 1.96
CA LEU A 200 -11.93 1.62 1.54
C LEU A 200 -10.94 2.02 0.43
N ALA A 201 -9.65 1.75 0.65
CA ALA A 201 -8.61 2.11 -0.30
C ALA A 201 -8.71 1.33 -1.63
N TYR A 202 -9.10 0.04 -1.63
CA TYR A 202 -9.39 -0.70 -2.87
C TYR A 202 -10.63 -0.14 -3.59
N ALA A 203 -11.65 0.32 -2.85
CA ALA A 203 -12.80 0.99 -3.46
C ALA A 203 -12.40 2.29 -4.16
N ASP A 204 -11.47 3.07 -3.59
CA ASP A 204 -10.92 4.27 -4.21
C ASP A 204 -10.04 3.94 -5.43
N ALA A 205 -9.19 2.92 -5.33
CA ALA A 205 -8.43 2.42 -6.46
C ALA A 205 -9.36 2.00 -7.62
N LEU A 206 -10.47 1.33 -7.32
CA LEU A 206 -11.43 0.91 -8.34
C LEU A 206 -12.08 2.08 -9.10
N LYS A 207 -12.24 3.25 -8.45
CA LYS A 207 -12.71 4.48 -9.13
C LYS A 207 -11.72 5.02 -10.16
N LEU A 208 -10.42 4.76 -9.95
CA LEU A 208 -9.32 5.27 -10.78
C LEU A 208 -8.84 4.27 -11.84
N VAL A 209 -9.36 3.05 -11.84
CA VAL A 209 -8.82 1.93 -12.63
C VAL A 209 -8.86 2.16 -14.14
N ASP A 210 -9.80 2.96 -14.66
CA ASP A 210 -9.91 3.25 -16.09
C ASP A 210 -8.74 4.09 -16.63
N ALA A 211 -8.00 4.78 -15.74
CA ALA A 211 -6.79 5.51 -16.08
C ALA A 211 -5.51 4.66 -15.93
N SER A 212 -5.61 3.37 -15.63
CA SER A 212 -4.46 2.47 -15.53
C SER A 212 -3.95 2.02 -16.91
N ASP A 213 -2.78 1.43 -16.92
CA ASP A 213 -2.11 0.89 -18.14
C ASP A 213 -2.80 -0.36 -18.70
N ASP A 214 -3.56 -1.10 -17.89
CA ASP A 214 -4.37 -2.26 -18.29
C ASP A 214 -5.68 -2.27 -17.49
N PRO A 215 -6.68 -1.47 -17.88
CA PRO A 215 -7.90 -1.30 -17.09
C PRO A 215 -8.68 -2.60 -16.84
N LEU A 216 -8.70 -3.53 -17.80
CA LEU A 216 -9.43 -4.79 -17.63
C LEU A 216 -8.77 -5.66 -16.56
N LYS A 217 -7.46 -5.89 -16.68
CA LYS A 217 -6.67 -6.64 -15.70
C LYS A 217 -6.79 -6.04 -14.31
N TRP A 218 -6.53 -4.75 -14.20
CA TRP A 218 -6.53 -4.09 -12.90
C TRP A 218 -7.91 -4.01 -12.26
N ARG A 219 -8.97 -3.89 -13.06
CA ARG A 219 -10.34 -3.97 -12.57
C ARG A 219 -10.65 -5.34 -11.98
N ARG A 220 -10.23 -6.43 -12.66
CA ARG A 220 -10.36 -7.80 -12.16
C ARG A 220 -9.68 -7.96 -10.80
N VAL A 221 -8.38 -7.63 -10.74
CA VAL A 221 -7.57 -7.75 -9.52
C VAL A 221 -8.14 -6.86 -8.38
N THR A 222 -8.45 -5.59 -8.67
CA THR A 222 -8.92 -4.66 -7.64
C THR A 222 -10.31 -5.05 -7.11
N THR A 223 -11.20 -5.56 -7.97
CA THR A 223 -12.53 -6.01 -7.56
C THR A 223 -12.43 -7.24 -6.66
N ASP A 224 -11.62 -8.22 -7.01
CA ASP A 224 -11.34 -9.40 -6.21
C ASP A 224 -10.79 -9.03 -4.82
N GLN A 225 -9.75 -8.18 -4.78
CA GLN A 225 -9.18 -7.71 -3.50
C GLN A 225 -10.18 -6.92 -2.65
N LEU A 226 -10.98 -6.06 -3.27
CA LEU A 226 -12.05 -5.32 -2.58
C LEU A 226 -13.09 -6.27 -2.00
N SER A 227 -13.55 -7.25 -2.80
CA SER A 227 -14.52 -8.25 -2.36
C SER A 227 -14.03 -9.03 -1.16
N MET A 228 -12.77 -9.50 -1.22
CA MET A 228 -12.15 -10.22 -0.11
C MET A 228 -12.04 -9.35 1.15
N ALA A 229 -11.61 -8.08 1.01
CA ALA A 229 -11.48 -7.17 2.14
C ALA A 229 -12.86 -6.89 2.80
N LEU A 230 -13.90 -6.69 1.99
CA LEU A 230 -15.27 -6.54 2.47
C LEU A 230 -15.77 -7.80 3.18
N GLY A 231 -15.56 -8.97 2.59
CA GLY A 231 -15.94 -10.26 3.18
C GLY A 231 -15.25 -10.49 4.53
N MET A 232 -13.94 -10.26 4.61
CA MET A 232 -13.17 -10.40 5.85
C MET A 232 -13.53 -9.35 6.91
N SER A 233 -13.97 -8.16 6.51
CA SER A 233 -14.47 -7.15 7.45
C SER A 233 -15.88 -7.44 7.96
N GLY A 234 -16.55 -8.47 7.42
CA GLY A 234 -17.91 -8.88 7.74
C GLY A 234 -19.00 -8.20 6.89
N ASP A 235 -18.64 -7.38 5.91
CA ASP A 235 -19.60 -6.73 5.02
C ASP A 235 -19.88 -7.60 3.78
N LEU A 236 -20.50 -8.76 4.02
CA LEU A 236 -20.87 -9.73 2.98
C LEU A 236 -21.83 -9.13 1.95
N GLN A 237 -22.69 -8.19 2.36
CA GLN A 237 -23.64 -7.55 1.45
C GLN A 237 -22.93 -6.70 0.40
N GLN A 238 -21.97 -5.87 0.81
CA GLN A 238 -21.18 -5.06 -0.12
C GLN A 238 -20.26 -5.94 -0.98
N SER A 239 -19.60 -6.95 -0.40
CA SER A 239 -18.81 -7.93 -1.15
C SER A 239 -19.61 -8.55 -2.29
N ARG A 240 -20.83 -9.02 -2.00
CA ARG A 240 -21.74 -9.57 -3.00
C ARG A 240 -22.09 -8.54 -4.08
N ALA A 241 -22.49 -7.34 -3.70
CA ALA A 241 -22.89 -6.28 -4.63
C ALA A 241 -21.75 -5.91 -5.60
N VAL A 242 -20.52 -5.86 -5.12
CA VAL A 242 -19.33 -5.58 -5.93
C VAL A 242 -19.10 -6.67 -6.98
N ASN A 243 -19.19 -7.95 -6.59
CA ASN A 243 -19.02 -9.07 -7.52
C ASN A 243 -20.15 -9.18 -8.55
N GLU A 244 -21.42 -9.01 -8.13
CA GLU A 244 -22.56 -9.02 -9.04
C GLU A 244 -22.48 -7.88 -10.08
N ALA A 245 -22.02 -6.69 -9.66
CA ALA A 245 -21.79 -5.58 -10.58
C ALA A 245 -20.63 -5.86 -11.53
N ALA A 246 -19.59 -6.54 -11.07
CA ALA A 246 -18.45 -6.95 -11.91
C ALA A 246 -18.85 -8.02 -12.93
N ILE A 247 -19.62 -9.04 -12.54
CA ILE A 247 -20.14 -10.10 -13.42
C ILE A 247 -20.99 -9.50 -14.56
N LYS A 248 -21.81 -8.48 -14.27
CA LYS A 248 -22.60 -7.82 -15.32
C LYS A 248 -21.74 -7.17 -16.42
N ARG A 249 -20.53 -6.74 -16.10
CA ARG A 249 -19.59 -6.09 -17.05
C ARG A 249 -18.63 -7.09 -17.68
N ASP A 250 -18.16 -8.05 -16.92
CA ASP A 250 -17.17 -9.05 -17.30
C ASP A 250 -17.58 -10.43 -16.76
N PRO A 251 -18.52 -11.11 -17.43
CA PRO A 251 -19.09 -12.37 -16.96
C PRO A 251 -18.15 -13.56 -17.05
N ASN A 252 -16.95 -13.37 -17.61
CA ASN A 252 -16.06 -14.49 -17.87
C ASN A 252 -14.96 -14.64 -16.80
N TYR A 253 -14.75 -13.67 -15.93
CA TYR A 253 -13.70 -13.76 -14.93
C TYR A 253 -14.13 -14.64 -13.74
N PRO A 254 -13.41 -15.73 -13.44
CA PRO A 254 -13.85 -16.77 -12.51
C PRO A 254 -13.87 -16.35 -11.05
N LEU A 255 -12.94 -15.49 -10.60
CA LEU A 255 -12.83 -15.13 -9.19
C LEU A 255 -14.05 -14.39 -8.65
N TYR A 256 -14.78 -13.63 -9.48
CA TYR A 256 -16.04 -13.01 -9.04
C TYR A 256 -17.07 -14.03 -8.57
N TYR A 257 -17.14 -15.18 -9.25
CA TYR A 257 -18.03 -16.27 -8.86
C TYR A 257 -17.49 -17.04 -7.65
N TYR A 258 -16.18 -17.20 -7.56
CA TYR A 258 -15.54 -17.82 -6.39
C TYR A 258 -15.83 -17.00 -5.12
N ASP A 259 -15.67 -15.69 -5.17
CA ASP A 259 -16.00 -14.78 -4.07
C ASP A 259 -17.46 -14.83 -3.66
N LEU A 260 -18.39 -14.92 -4.63
CA LEU A 260 -19.81 -15.13 -4.33
C LEU A 260 -20.05 -16.46 -3.62
N ALA A 261 -19.33 -17.52 -4.00
CA ALA A 261 -19.42 -18.81 -3.32
C ALA A 261 -18.90 -18.73 -1.88
N CYS A 262 -17.82 -17.99 -1.64
CA CYS A 262 -17.32 -17.71 -0.29
C CYS A 262 -18.36 -16.95 0.55
N ALA A 263 -18.97 -15.90 -0.01
CA ALA A 263 -20.02 -15.16 0.68
C ALA A 263 -21.25 -16.03 0.98
N ASP A 264 -21.66 -16.92 0.06
CA ASP A 264 -22.75 -17.88 0.30
C ASP A 264 -22.39 -18.88 1.40
N ALA A 265 -21.15 -19.35 1.42
CA ALA A 265 -20.69 -20.27 2.45
C ALA A 265 -20.65 -19.63 3.84
N GLU A 266 -20.23 -18.36 3.93
CA GLU A 266 -20.30 -17.58 5.17
C GLU A 266 -21.72 -17.44 5.70
N GLU A 267 -22.71 -17.34 4.79
CA GLU A 267 -24.13 -17.25 5.12
C GLU A 267 -24.80 -18.63 5.30
N GLY A 268 -24.09 -19.74 5.18
CA GLY A 268 -24.63 -21.10 5.30
C GLY A 268 -25.45 -21.58 4.11
N LYS A 269 -25.37 -20.92 2.94
CA LYS A 269 -26.18 -21.17 1.75
C LYS A 269 -25.52 -22.21 0.82
N ALA A 270 -25.46 -23.48 1.22
CA ALA A 270 -24.73 -24.53 0.52
C ALA A 270 -25.09 -24.68 -0.97
N ASN A 271 -26.39 -24.58 -1.33
CA ASN A 271 -26.82 -24.70 -2.71
C ASN A 271 -26.35 -23.54 -3.59
N ALA A 272 -26.39 -22.30 -3.08
CA ALA A 272 -25.90 -21.14 -3.79
C ALA A 272 -24.38 -21.19 -3.94
N ALA A 273 -23.66 -21.52 -2.87
CA ALA A 273 -22.20 -21.72 -2.89
C ALA A 273 -21.80 -22.77 -3.94
N ARG A 274 -22.51 -23.89 -4.04
CA ARG A 274 -22.28 -24.91 -5.06
C ARG A 274 -22.43 -24.38 -6.48
N ILE A 275 -23.50 -23.61 -6.74
CA ILE A 275 -23.75 -23.03 -8.07
C ILE A 275 -22.62 -22.06 -8.44
N HIS A 276 -22.23 -21.17 -7.53
CA HIS A 276 -21.18 -20.19 -7.82
C HIS A 276 -19.80 -20.84 -7.94
N LEU A 277 -19.46 -21.86 -7.14
CA LEU A 277 -18.22 -22.64 -7.33
C LEU A 277 -18.21 -23.31 -8.72
N GLN A 278 -19.31 -23.96 -9.14
CA GLN A 278 -19.36 -24.55 -10.47
C GLN A 278 -19.12 -23.48 -11.55
N GLN A 279 -19.78 -22.32 -11.43
CA GLN A 279 -19.61 -21.21 -12.37
C GLN A 279 -18.17 -20.68 -12.41
N ALA A 280 -17.46 -20.65 -11.28
CA ALA A 280 -16.07 -20.25 -11.20
C ALA A 280 -15.18 -21.26 -11.94
N PHE A 281 -15.33 -22.56 -11.65
CA PHE A 281 -14.50 -23.61 -12.27
C PHE A 281 -14.81 -23.80 -13.77
N ASP A 282 -16.04 -23.61 -14.21
CA ASP A 282 -16.41 -23.60 -15.64
C ASP A 282 -15.69 -22.49 -16.42
N ARG A 283 -15.17 -21.47 -15.72
CA ARG A 283 -14.45 -20.31 -16.28
C ARG A 283 -12.96 -20.29 -15.96
N GLU A 284 -12.43 -21.31 -15.34
CA GLU A 284 -11.02 -21.37 -14.87
C GLU A 284 -10.02 -20.95 -15.95
N ALA A 285 -10.29 -21.30 -17.22
CA ALA A 285 -9.43 -20.93 -18.35
C ALA A 285 -9.32 -19.40 -18.59
N ASN A 286 -10.17 -18.58 -17.94
CA ASN A 286 -10.17 -17.12 -18.07
C ASN A 286 -9.48 -16.40 -16.87
N THR A 287 -8.77 -17.14 -16.03
CA THR A 287 -7.88 -16.53 -15.02
C THR A 287 -6.80 -15.68 -15.69
N LEU A 288 -6.26 -14.72 -14.95
CA LEU A 288 -5.16 -13.91 -15.45
C LEU A 288 -3.87 -14.76 -15.56
N PRO A 289 -2.92 -14.40 -16.43
CA PRO A 289 -1.64 -15.10 -16.52
C PRO A 289 -0.93 -15.17 -15.14
N GLY A 290 -0.62 -16.40 -14.72
CA GLY A 290 0.00 -16.66 -13.41
C GLY A 290 -0.98 -16.74 -12.23
N GLU A 291 -2.27 -16.56 -12.47
CA GLU A 291 -3.35 -16.72 -11.50
C GLU A 291 -3.96 -18.13 -11.59
N SER A 292 -4.50 -18.62 -10.50
CA SER A 292 -5.25 -19.88 -10.44
C SER A 292 -6.41 -19.73 -9.46
N LEU A 293 -7.48 -20.49 -9.66
CA LEU A 293 -8.54 -20.58 -8.65
C LEU A 293 -7.97 -21.18 -7.35
N PRO A 294 -8.42 -20.68 -6.18
CA PRO A 294 -8.09 -21.30 -4.90
C PRO A 294 -8.62 -22.74 -4.83
N ASP A 295 -7.95 -23.61 -4.06
CA ASP A 295 -8.46 -24.93 -3.73
C ASP A 295 -9.64 -24.80 -2.73
N PRO A 296 -10.88 -25.09 -3.14
CA PRO A 296 -12.04 -24.87 -2.28
C PRO A 296 -12.05 -25.79 -1.05
N ALA A 297 -11.33 -26.92 -1.09
CA ALA A 297 -11.20 -27.80 0.07
C ALA A 297 -10.28 -27.22 1.16
N LYS A 298 -9.55 -26.14 0.89
CA LYS A 298 -8.66 -25.46 1.82
C LYS A 298 -9.10 -24.02 2.16
N ASP A 299 -10.18 -23.57 1.55
CA ASP A 299 -10.70 -22.22 1.78
C ASP A 299 -11.54 -22.16 3.06
N ASP A 300 -11.18 -21.25 3.97
CA ASP A 300 -11.80 -21.15 5.31
C ASP A 300 -13.30 -20.85 5.24
N SER A 301 -13.77 -20.09 4.24
CA SER A 301 -15.20 -19.79 4.06
C SER A 301 -15.93 -21.05 3.58
N ILE A 302 -15.41 -21.74 2.59
CA ILE A 302 -15.97 -22.97 2.04
C ILE A 302 -15.99 -24.10 3.10
N LEU A 303 -14.96 -24.20 3.93
CA LEU A 303 -14.86 -25.14 5.03
C LEU A 303 -15.99 -25.01 6.05
N LYS A 304 -16.67 -23.88 6.16
CA LYS A 304 -17.84 -23.73 7.03
C LYS A 304 -19.02 -24.63 6.64
N LEU A 305 -19.05 -25.06 5.40
CA LEU A 305 -20.08 -25.97 4.87
C LEU A 305 -19.65 -27.45 4.82
N LYS A 306 -18.50 -27.82 5.40
CA LYS A 306 -17.94 -29.18 5.35
C LYS A 306 -18.87 -30.28 5.88
N ASP A 307 -19.76 -29.93 6.82
CA ASP A 307 -20.71 -30.88 7.42
C ASP A 307 -21.92 -31.16 6.52
N ASN A 308 -22.12 -30.36 5.47
CA ASN A 308 -23.09 -30.68 4.41
C ASN A 308 -22.48 -31.71 3.45
N LYS A 309 -22.82 -32.97 3.61
CA LYS A 309 -22.22 -34.10 2.88
C LYS A 309 -22.33 -33.97 1.37
N GLU A 310 -23.47 -33.51 0.85
CA GLU A 310 -23.69 -33.34 -0.59
C GLU A 310 -22.77 -32.25 -1.16
N PHE A 311 -22.74 -31.10 -0.50
CA PHE A 311 -21.87 -29.99 -0.87
C PHE A 311 -20.40 -30.39 -0.79
N TRP A 312 -20.00 -31.07 0.29
CA TRP A 312 -18.60 -31.47 0.46
C TRP A 312 -18.14 -32.51 -0.54
N THR A 313 -18.99 -33.46 -0.90
CA THR A 313 -18.71 -34.40 -1.98
C THR A 313 -18.46 -33.67 -3.31
N PHE A 314 -19.25 -32.65 -3.61
CA PHE A 314 -19.05 -31.80 -4.79
C PHE A 314 -17.72 -31.03 -4.70
N VAL A 315 -17.39 -30.39 -3.58
CA VAL A 315 -16.12 -29.68 -3.38
C VAL A 315 -14.91 -30.58 -3.66
N GLN A 316 -14.95 -31.82 -3.20
CA GLN A 316 -13.88 -32.80 -3.45
C GLN A 316 -13.69 -33.16 -4.93
N THR A 317 -14.71 -32.94 -5.78
CA THR A 317 -14.56 -33.15 -7.23
C THR A 317 -13.82 -32.00 -7.93
N LEU A 318 -13.81 -30.81 -7.32
CA LEU A 318 -13.16 -29.60 -7.85
C LEU A 318 -11.70 -29.44 -7.40
N SER A 319 -11.35 -30.03 -6.27
CA SER A 319 -9.99 -29.92 -5.72
C SER A 319 -8.99 -30.70 -6.59
N PRO A 320 -7.75 -30.16 -6.78
CA PRO A 320 -6.69 -30.89 -7.46
C PRO A 320 -6.47 -32.24 -6.78
N LYS A 321 -6.49 -33.32 -7.54
CA LYS A 321 -6.14 -34.63 -6.98
C LYS A 321 -4.69 -34.55 -6.51
N ALA A 322 -4.46 -34.82 -5.23
CA ALA A 322 -3.10 -34.97 -4.71
C ALA A 322 -2.39 -36.06 -5.53
N ASN A 323 -1.38 -35.66 -6.30
CA ASN A 323 -0.46 -36.57 -7.00
C ASN A 323 0.50 -37.20 -6.01
#